data_32ec6dc5170ada0e884e0c6638d6bc48
#
_entry.id   32ec6dc5170ada0e884e0c6638d6bc48
#
_cell.length_a   1.000
_cell.length_b   1.000
_cell.length_c   1.000
_cell.angle_alpha   90.00
_cell.angle_beta   90.00
_cell.angle_gamma   90.00
#
_symmetry.space_group_name_H-M   'P 1'
#
loop_
_entity.id
_entity.type
_entity.pdbx_description
1 polymer ?
#
loop_
_entity_poly.entity_id
_entity_poly.type
_entity_poly.pdbx_seq_one_letter_code
_entity_poly.pdbx_strand_id
1 'polypeptide(L)'
;SAASDVYKRQAGAVGTHLAQLLAKESQNITLIDESEDKLSKVADNVDLMTLNVKPTSISGLKEAGAAHAELFIAVMPDEMKNITCCMLAHTLGAQKTVARIDNAEYLDEEYKTFFKNMGISSLIFPEILAARDIIEGIKHSWVRQWWEVHDGALVMLGIKLRETAEILNIPLKILCGPDTCYHVVAIKRDDMTIIPNGDATLQLGDIVYFMTTKKYIPYIRKIVGKEHYEDVKNVMIMGGGRTAMHTALNVPGYMEVKIIESDPARCNELNEALGDSDVMVINGDARDSSLLITEGIQHTQAFVALTGQSESNILACLTAKRLGVRKTVALIDNLDYISMAERLDIGTIINKKTIAASHIYQMMLDSDVTNVLSLIHI
;
A
#
# COMPACT_ATOMS: atom_id res chain seq x y z
N SER A 1 -31.47 11.16 -16.51
CA SER A 1 -30.27 10.73 -15.82
C SER A 1 -29.63 9.61 -16.62
N ALA A 2 -28.54 9.91 -17.28
CA ALA A 2 -27.72 8.94 -17.97
C ALA A 2 -27.07 8.07 -16.90
N ALA A 3 -27.33 6.76 -16.94
CA ALA A 3 -26.51 5.82 -16.23
C ALA A 3 -25.17 5.80 -16.95
N SER A 4 -24.23 6.64 -16.51
CA SER A 4 -22.83 6.48 -16.80
C SER A 4 -22.36 5.26 -16.05
N ASP A 5 -21.45 4.45 -16.67
CA ASP A 5 -20.51 3.78 -15.80
C ASP A 5 -20.40 2.29 -15.92
N VAL A 6 -19.48 1.89 -16.73
CA VAL A 6 -19.11 0.48 -16.77
C VAL A 6 -17.62 0.39 -16.52
N TYR A 7 -17.24 -0.03 -15.32
CA TYR A 7 -15.88 -0.38 -14.99
C TYR A 7 -15.61 -1.85 -15.30
N LYS A 8 -14.55 -2.17 -16.02
CA LYS A 8 -14.28 -3.50 -16.52
C LYS A 8 -12.96 -4.05 -16.05
N ARG A 9 -12.97 -5.30 -15.58
CA ARG A 9 -11.86 -5.92 -14.85
C ARG A 9 -11.72 -7.39 -15.11
N GLN A 10 -10.58 -7.90 -14.67
CA GLN A 10 -10.23 -9.30 -14.67
C GLN A 10 -10.16 -9.85 -13.26
N ALA A 11 -10.65 -11.09 -13.05
CA ALA A 11 -10.80 -11.73 -11.75
C ALA A 11 -9.46 -12.29 -11.18
N GLY A 12 -8.38 -11.53 -11.30
CA GLY A 12 -7.14 -11.77 -10.54
C GLY A 12 -7.29 -11.22 -9.11
N ALA A 13 -6.36 -11.57 -8.21
CA ALA A 13 -6.43 -11.16 -6.81
C ALA A 13 -6.56 -9.63 -6.61
N VAL A 14 -5.87 -8.83 -7.42
CA VAL A 14 -6.00 -7.35 -7.44
C VAL A 14 -7.36 -6.95 -8.01
N GLY A 15 -7.77 -7.54 -9.13
CA GLY A 15 -9.04 -7.25 -9.79
C GLY A 15 -10.25 -7.56 -8.90
N THR A 16 -10.25 -8.70 -8.24
CA THR A 16 -11.29 -9.10 -7.28
C THR A 16 -11.42 -8.11 -6.13
N HIS A 17 -10.31 -7.78 -5.47
CA HIS A 17 -10.31 -6.84 -4.34
C HIS A 17 -10.80 -5.45 -4.76
N LEU A 18 -10.31 -4.96 -5.88
CA LEU A 18 -10.73 -3.67 -6.41
C LEU A 18 -12.22 -3.70 -6.84
N ALA A 19 -12.74 -4.82 -7.38
CA ALA A 19 -14.16 -4.98 -7.69
C ALA A 19 -15.03 -4.89 -6.42
N GLN A 20 -14.58 -5.54 -5.34
CA GLN A 20 -15.24 -5.47 -4.03
C GLN A 20 -15.27 -4.06 -3.44
N LEU A 21 -14.19 -3.30 -3.61
CA LEU A 21 -14.12 -1.93 -3.14
C LEU A 21 -15.09 -1.02 -3.89
N LEU A 22 -15.08 -1.08 -5.22
CA LEU A 22 -15.92 -0.20 -6.04
C LEU A 22 -17.40 -0.57 -6.03
N ALA A 23 -17.74 -1.83 -5.83
CA ALA A 23 -19.14 -2.25 -5.69
C ALA A 23 -19.81 -1.61 -4.46
N LYS A 24 -19.02 -1.33 -3.40
CA LYS A 24 -19.51 -0.61 -2.22
C LYS A 24 -19.88 0.86 -2.51
N GLU A 25 -19.31 1.43 -3.56
CA GLU A 25 -19.49 2.83 -3.96
C GLU A 25 -20.62 3.00 -5.01
N SER A 26 -21.50 2.01 -5.14
CA SER A 26 -22.63 2.03 -6.09
C SER A 26 -22.22 2.26 -7.55
N GLN A 27 -21.04 1.80 -7.94
CA GLN A 27 -20.51 1.89 -9.31
C GLN A 27 -20.96 0.68 -10.14
N ASN A 28 -21.26 0.88 -11.42
CA ASN A 28 -21.58 -0.19 -12.36
C ASN A 28 -20.30 -0.91 -12.81
N ILE A 29 -20.07 -2.11 -12.30
CA ILE A 29 -18.84 -2.86 -12.55
C ILE A 29 -19.14 -4.10 -13.37
N THR A 30 -18.34 -4.33 -14.41
CA THR A 30 -18.30 -5.59 -15.14
C THR A 30 -16.94 -6.24 -14.92
N LEU A 31 -16.93 -7.42 -14.31
CA LEU A 31 -15.72 -8.23 -14.13
C LEU A 31 -15.59 -9.24 -15.26
N ILE A 32 -14.43 -9.28 -15.91
CA ILE A 32 -14.16 -10.16 -17.06
C ILE A 32 -13.03 -11.11 -16.70
N ASP A 33 -13.22 -12.39 -16.88
CA ASP A 33 -12.15 -13.41 -16.82
C ASP A 33 -12.52 -14.61 -17.69
N GLU A 34 -11.52 -15.34 -18.18
CA GLU A 34 -11.74 -16.60 -18.93
C GLU A 34 -12.00 -17.81 -17.99
N SER A 35 -11.88 -17.63 -16.68
CA SER A 35 -12.13 -18.66 -15.68
C SER A 35 -13.47 -18.41 -14.98
N GLU A 36 -14.43 -19.26 -15.24
CA GLU A 36 -15.75 -19.23 -14.61
C GLU A 36 -15.68 -19.45 -13.09
N ASP A 37 -14.76 -20.32 -12.64
CA ASP A 37 -14.53 -20.60 -11.21
C ASP A 37 -14.07 -19.37 -10.41
N LYS A 38 -13.31 -18.46 -11.06
CA LYS A 38 -12.91 -17.22 -10.41
C LYS A 38 -14.05 -16.21 -10.37
N LEU A 39 -14.84 -16.14 -11.43
CA LEU A 39 -15.98 -15.21 -11.53
C LEU A 39 -17.07 -15.58 -10.53
N SER A 40 -17.42 -16.86 -10.39
CA SER A 40 -18.43 -17.33 -9.44
C SER A 40 -18.07 -17.00 -7.99
N LYS A 41 -16.82 -17.24 -7.59
CA LYS A 41 -16.33 -16.89 -6.24
C LYS A 41 -16.47 -15.40 -5.90
N VAL A 42 -16.42 -14.53 -6.90
CA VAL A 42 -16.59 -13.09 -6.70
C VAL A 42 -18.06 -12.73 -6.69
N ALA A 43 -18.86 -13.28 -7.62
CA ALA A 43 -20.29 -13.02 -7.74
C ALA A 43 -21.07 -13.43 -6.48
N ASP A 44 -20.65 -14.51 -5.81
CA ASP A 44 -21.28 -14.97 -4.56
C ASP A 44 -21.17 -13.96 -3.40
N ASN A 45 -20.23 -13.04 -3.46
CA ASN A 45 -19.93 -12.12 -2.37
C ASN A 45 -20.20 -10.64 -2.69
N VAL A 46 -20.45 -10.30 -3.96
CA VAL A 46 -20.54 -8.90 -4.39
C VAL A 46 -21.54 -8.78 -5.52
N ASP A 47 -22.45 -7.81 -5.44
CA ASP A 47 -23.40 -7.49 -6.50
C ASP A 47 -22.67 -6.74 -7.63
N LEU A 48 -22.22 -7.50 -8.64
CA LEU A 48 -21.57 -6.98 -9.84
C LEU A 48 -21.81 -7.89 -11.05
N MET A 49 -21.70 -7.33 -12.24
CA MET A 49 -21.82 -8.09 -13.47
C MET A 49 -20.55 -8.89 -13.75
N THR A 50 -20.67 -10.19 -13.95
CA THR A 50 -19.56 -11.05 -14.37
C THR A 50 -19.76 -11.52 -15.80
N LEU A 51 -18.67 -11.60 -16.57
CA LEU A 51 -18.71 -12.07 -17.94
C LEU A 51 -17.54 -13.01 -18.22
N ASN A 52 -17.87 -14.26 -18.57
CA ASN A 52 -16.88 -15.27 -18.91
C ASN A 52 -16.48 -15.13 -20.38
N VAL A 53 -15.50 -14.30 -20.66
CA VAL A 53 -14.96 -14.07 -21.99
C VAL A 53 -13.46 -13.86 -21.94
N LYS A 54 -12.79 -14.15 -23.06
CA LYS A 54 -11.36 -13.93 -23.17
C LYS A 54 -11.06 -12.41 -23.23
N PRO A 55 -10.31 -11.85 -22.28
CA PRO A 55 -10.09 -10.39 -22.19
C PRO A 55 -9.34 -9.78 -23.38
N THR A 56 -8.58 -10.60 -24.12
CA THR A 56 -7.88 -10.19 -25.34
C THR A 56 -8.74 -10.35 -26.61
N SER A 57 -10.01 -10.77 -26.49
CA SER A 57 -10.93 -10.93 -27.61
C SER A 57 -11.70 -9.65 -27.87
N ILE A 58 -11.66 -9.14 -29.11
CA ILE A 58 -12.43 -7.96 -29.52
C ILE A 58 -13.94 -8.20 -29.34
N SER A 59 -14.44 -9.39 -29.68
CA SER A 59 -15.86 -9.74 -29.48
C SER A 59 -16.22 -9.77 -28.00
N GLY A 60 -15.38 -10.37 -27.15
CA GLY A 60 -15.58 -10.40 -25.71
C GLY A 60 -15.54 -9.00 -25.08
N LEU A 61 -14.65 -8.12 -25.52
CA LEU A 61 -14.61 -6.74 -25.05
C LEU A 61 -15.83 -5.94 -25.50
N LYS A 62 -16.36 -6.19 -26.71
CA LYS A 62 -17.61 -5.58 -27.19
C LYS A 62 -18.81 -6.07 -26.38
N GLU A 63 -18.91 -7.38 -26.14
CA GLU A 63 -19.97 -7.99 -25.33
C GLU A 63 -19.95 -7.43 -23.91
N ALA A 64 -18.74 -7.30 -23.35
CA ALA A 64 -18.55 -6.63 -22.09
C ALA A 64 -18.89 -5.12 -22.14
N GLY A 65 -19.17 -4.49 -23.28
CA GLY A 65 -19.49 -3.07 -23.50
C GLY A 65 -18.29 -2.15 -23.27
N ALA A 66 -17.06 -2.55 -23.65
CA ALA A 66 -15.85 -1.73 -23.50
C ALA A 66 -15.97 -0.34 -24.14
N ALA A 67 -16.79 -0.22 -25.19
CA ALA A 67 -17.06 1.04 -25.88
C ALA A 67 -17.67 2.14 -24.99
N HIS A 68 -18.32 1.77 -23.90
CA HIS A 68 -18.99 2.70 -22.98
C HIS A 68 -18.30 2.80 -21.62
N ALA A 69 -17.10 2.19 -21.48
CA ALA A 69 -16.37 2.22 -20.23
C ALA A 69 -15.72 3.60 -20.01
N GLU A 70 -16.01 4.24 -18.89
CA GLU A 70 -15.26 5.43 -18.46
C GLU A 70 -13.84 5.05 -18.05
N LEU A 71 -13.69 3.88 -17.42
CA LEU A 71 -12.40 3.34 -17.04
C LEU A 71 -12.31 1.84 -17.33
N PHE A 72 -11.31 1.44 -18.10
CA PHE A 72 -10.95 0.05 -18.33
C PHE A 72 -9.66 -0.29 -17.59
N ILE A 73 -9.66 -1.38 -16.80
CA ILE A 73 -8.52 -1.75 -15.96
C ILE A 73 -8.09 -3.17 -16.30
N ALA A 74 -6.83 -3.35 -16.66
CA ALA A 74 -6.22 -4.65 -16.93
C ALA A 74 -5.17 -4.97 -15.85
N VAL A 75 -5.42 -6.01 -15.04
CA VAL A 75 -4.59 -6.38 -13.88
C VAL A 75 -4.25 -7.88 -13.85
N MET A 76 -4.10 -8.49 -15.01
CA MET A 76 -3.60 -9.87 -15.14
C MET A 76 -2.14 -10.00 -14.67
N PRO A 77 -1.67 -11.22 -14.40
CA PRO A 77 -0.25 -11.46 -14.13
C PRO A 77 0.68 -11.08 -15.30
N ASP A 78 0.19 -11.20 -16.54
CA ASP A 78 0.93 -10.95 -17.78
C ASP A 78 0.75 -9.49 -18.23
N GLU A 79 1.81 -8.70 -18.15
CA GLU A 79 1.80 -7.27 -18.51
C GLU A 79 1.49 -7.02 -19.98
N MET A 80 1.99 -7.87 -20.89
CA MET A 80 1.74 -7.71 -22.33
C MET A 80 0.26 -7.91 -22.66
N LYS A 81 -0.41 -8.84 -21.97
CA LYS A 81 -1.86 -8.98 -22.08
C LYS A 81 -2.59 -7.75 -21.55
N ASN A 82 -2.13 -7.18 -20.43
CA ASN A 82 -2.72 -5.97 -19.88
C ASN A 82 -2.61 -4.80 -20.85
N ILE A 83 -1.43 -4.57 -21.41
CA ILE A 83 -1.18 -3.55 -22.43
C ILE A 83 -2.09 -3.77 -23.64
N THR A 84 -2.12 -4.99 -24.18
CA THR A 84 -2.96 -5.34 -25.34
C THR A 84 -4.44 -5.09 -25.06
N CYS A 85 -4.95 -5.52 -23.91
CA CYS A 85 -6.35 -5.30 -23.54
C CYS A 85 -6.70 -3.83 -23.44
N CYS A 86 -5.83 -3.02 -22.84
CA CYS A 86 -6.02 -1.57 -22.75
C CYS A 86 -6.04 -0.90 -24.12
N MET A 87 -5.14 -1.26 -25.03
CA MET A 87 -5.14 -0.77 -26.41
C MET A 87 -6.43 -1.11 -27.16
N LEU A 88 -6.89 -2.37 -27.05
CA LEU A 88 -8.15 -2.81 -27.67
C LEU A 88 -9.35 -2.10 -27.07
N ALA A 89 -9.41 -1.97 -25.76
CA ALA A 89 -10.50 -1.27 -25.08
C ALA A 89 -10.57 0.21 -25.48
N HIS A 90 -9.42 0.89 -25.52
CA HIS A 90 -9.31 2.28 -25.99
C HIS A 90 -9.81 2.42 -27.45
N THR A 91 -9.35 1.54 -28.35
CA THR A 91 -9.76 1.53 -29.75
C THR A 91 -11.26 1.28 -29.90
N LEU A 92 -11.89 0.54 -28.98
CA LEU A 92 -13.32 0.30 -28.95
C LEU A 92 -14.13 1.47 -28.37
N GLY A 93 -13.49 2.42 -27.66
CA GLY A 93 -14.16 3.62 -27.14
C GLY A 93 -14.02 3.85 -25.63
N ALA A 94 -13.27 3.01 -24.89
CA ALA A 94 -13.00 3.26 -23.47
C ALA A 94 -12.29 4.61 -23.28
N GLN A 95 -12.77 5.43 -22.34
CA GLN A 95 -12.27 6.79 -22.16
C GLN A 95 -10.90 6.83 -21.48
N LYS A 96 -10.74 6.06 -20.41
CA LYS A 96 -9.48 5.91 -19.69
C LYS A 96 -9.10 4.44 -19.59
N THR A 97 -7.83 4.13 -19.61
CA THR A 97 -7.32 2.76 -19.46
C THR A 97 -6.19 2.71 -18.46
N VAL A 98 -6.13 1.65 -17.67
CA VAL A 98 -5.09 1.42 -16.68
C VAL A 98 -4.55 0.00 -16.84
N ALA A 99 -3.25 -0.13 -17.08
CA ALA A 99 -2.57 -1.42 -17.23
C ALA A 99 -1.61 -1.68 -16.07
N ARG A 100 -1.72 -2.87 -15.45
CA ARG A 100 -0.69 -3.37 -14.55
C ARG A 100 0.51 -3.82 -15.36
N ILE A 101 1.70 -3.42 -14.94
CA ILE A 101 2.98 -3.80 -15.51
C ILE A 101 3.90 -4.43 -14.47
N ASP A 102 4.94 -5.07 -14.95
CA ASP A 102 6.01 -5.70 -14.18
C ASP A 102 7.41 -5.20 -14.57
N ASN A 103 7.52 -4.40 -15.66
CA ASN A 103 8.76 -3.79 -16.11
C ASN A 103 8.80 -2.30 -15.72
N ALA A 104 9.82 -1.93 -14.93
CA ALA A 104 10.00 -0.56 -14.44
C ALA A 104 10.35 0.45 -15.55
N GLU A 105 11.03 0.01 -16.62
CA GLU A 105 11.43 0.88 -17.76
C GLU A 105 10.21 1.60 -18.38
N TYR A 106 9.03 0.94 -18.35
CA TYR A 106 7.80 1.53 -18.92
C TYR A 106 7.31 2.76 -18.14
N LEU A 107 7.81 2.99 -16.93
CA LEU A 107 7.48 4.15 -16.11
C LEU A 107 8.39 5.36 -16.37
N ASP A 108 9.44 5.20 -17.16
CA ASP A 108 10.34 6.30 -17.48
C ASP A 108 9.60 7.42 -18.25
N GLU A 109 9.94 8.66 -17.94
CA GLU A 109 9.25 9.82 -18.47
C GLU A 109 9.22 9.86 -20.00
N GLU A 110 10.30 9.37 -20.65
CA GLU A 110 10.40 9.33 -22.11
C GLU A 110 9.37 8.41 -22.76
N TYR A 111 8.93 7.34 -22.06
CA TYR A 111 7.95 6.38 -22.58
C TYR A 111 6.50 6.71 -22.21
N LYS A 112 6.25 7.66 -21.33
CA LYS A 112 4.89 8.08 -20.96
C LYS A 112 4.05 8.49 -22.17
N THR A 113 4.64 9.31 -23.06
CA THR A 113 3.95 9.74 -24.28
C THR A 113 3.70 8.59 -25.24
N PHE A 114 4.64 7.63 -25.35
CA PHE A 114 4.48 6.43 -26.14
C PHE A 114 3.27 5.60 -25.71
N PHE A 115 3.17 5.24 -24.43
CA PHE A 115 2.04 4.48 -23.91
C PHE A 115 0.72 5.23 -24.01
N LYS A 116 0.73 6.54 -23.77
CA LYS A 116 -0.46 7.39 -23.95
C LYS A 116 -0.97 7.39 -25.39
N ASN A 117 -0.06 7.46 -26.37
CA ASN A 117 -0.42 7.38 -27.79
C ASN A 117 -0.96 5.99 -28.19
N MET A 118 -0.60 4.94 -27.46
CA MET A 118 -1.16 3.60 -27.61
C MET A 118 -2.54 3.44 -26.95
N GLY A 119 -3.07 4.51 -26.34
CA GLY A 119 -4.36 4.48 -25.65
C GLY A 119 -4.29 3.97 -24.21
N ILE A 120 -3.11 3.98 -23.58
CA ILE A 120 -2.93 3.59 -22.19
C ILE A 120 -2.79 4.86 -21.36
N SER A 121 -3.82 5.16 -20.54
CA SER A 121 -3.87 6.39 -19.77
C SER A 121 -2.92 6.36 -18.58
N SER A 122 -2.74 5.19 -17.95
CA SER A 122 -1.89 5.01 -16.78
C SER A 122 -1.33 3.60 -16.69
N LEU A 123 -0.09 3.51 -16.20
CA LEU A 123 0.59 2.27 -15.87
C LEU A 123 0.71 2.12 -14.36
N ILE A 124 0.50 0.91 -13.85
CA ILE A 124 0.58 0.61 -12.42
C ILE A 124 1.56 -0.53 -12.20
N PHE A 125 2.54 -0.29 -11.36
CA PHE A 125 3.48 -1.30 -10.89
C PHE A 125 3.34 -1.46 -9.37
N PRO A 126 2.59 -2.47 -8.89
CA PRO A 126 2.26 -2.64 -7.47
C PRO A 126 3.48 -2.74 -6.55
N GLU A 127 4.58 -3.35 -7.04
CA GLU A 127 5.82 -3.50 -6.29
C GLU A 127 6.52 -2.16 -6.02
N ILE A 128 6.51 -1.24 -6.99
CA ILE A 128 7.06 0.12 -6.83
C ILE A 128 6.16 0.95 -5.90
N LEU A 129 4.83 0.84 -6.02
CA LEU A 129 3.90 1.50 -5.12
C LEU A 129 4.11 1.04 -3.67
N ALA A 130 4.23 -0.29 -3.47
CA ALA A 130 4.51 -0.85 -2.16
C ALA A 130 5.88 -0.40 -1.61
N ALA A 131 6.92 -0.37 -2.45
CA ALA A 131 8.24 0.12 -2.06
C ALA A 131 8.19 1.58 -1.60
N ARG A 132 7.42 2.44 -2.29
CA ARG A 132 7.21 3.84 -1.90
C ARG A 132 6.56 3.95 -0.53
N ASP A 133 5.49 3.19 -0.28
CA ASP A 133 4.79 3.19 1.01
C ASP A 133 5.68 2.68 2.15
N ILE A 134 6.53 1.66 1.87
CA ILE A 134 7.53 1.16 2.83
C ILE A 134 8.53 2.27 3.17
N ILE A 135 9.09 2.93 2.17
CA ILE A 135 10.08 4.00 2.34
C ILE A 135 9.50 5.14 3.16
N GLU A 136 8.29 5.61 2.83
CA GLU A 136 7.62 6.64 3.62
C GLU A 136 7.35 6.17 5.06
N GLY A 137 6.93 4.91 5.23
CA GLY A 137 6.73 4.32 6.55
C GLY A 137 8.00 4.22 7.40
N ILE A 138 9.18 3.98 6.83
CA ILE A 138 10.46 3.95 7.57
C ILE A 138 11.03 5.35 7.81
N LYS A 139 10.88 6.30 6.88
CA LYS A 139 11.23 7.72 7.09
C LYS A 139 10.50 8.30 8.29
N HIS A 140 9.23 7.94 8.45
CA HIS A 140 8.36 8.40 9.52
C HIS A 140 8.12 7.29 10.55
N SER A 141 9.20 6.72 11.10
CA SER A 141 9.18 5.50 11.93
C SER A 141 8.28 5.58 13.18
N TRP A 142 8.08 6.75 13.72
CA TRP A 142 7.31 7.00 14.95
C TRP A 142 5.78 7.04 14.73
N VAL A 143 5.31 7.10 13.46
CA VAL A 143 3.90 6.99 13.08
C VAL A 143 3.60 5.64 12.44
N ARG A 144 2.33 5.26 12.44
CA ARG A 144 1.82 4.11 11.69
C ARG A 144 1.58 4.45 10.23
N GLN A 145 0.99 5.62 10.01
CA GLN A 145 0.55 6.10 8.72
C GLN A 145 0.86 7.59 8.59
N TRP A 146 1.25 7.99 7.38
CA TRP A 146 1.58 9.35 7.01
C TRP A 146 0.96 9.67 5.66
N TRP A 147 0.18 10.72 5.59
CA TRP A 147 -0.38 11.21 4.33
C TRP A 147 -0.24 12.72 4.23
N GLU A 148 0.26 13.17 3.10
CA GLU A 148 0.28 14.57 2.73
C GLU A 148 -0.97 14.89 1.90
N VAL A 149 -1.64 15.99 2.23
CA VAL A 149 -2.87 16.45 1.57
C VAL A 149 -2.62 17.83 1.01
N HIS A 150 -3.18 18.14 -0.17
CA HIS A 150 -2.99 19.41 -0.86
C HIS A 150 -1.50 19.78 -1.01
N ASP A 151 -0.74 18.93 -1.70
CA ASP A 151 0.70 19.13 -1.96
C ASP A 151 1.53 19.38 -0.70
N GLY A 152 1.13 18.76 0.41
CA GLY A 152 1.81 18.85 1.69
C GLY A 152 1.47 20.08 2.53
N ALA A 153 0.43 20.83 2.16
CA ALA A 153 -0.11 21.92 2.98
C ALA A 153 -0.65 21.39 4.32
N LEU A 154 -1.26 20.21 4.29
CA LEU A 154 -1.71 19.48 5.48
C LEU A 154 -1.07 18.09 5.52
N VAL A 155 -0.93 17.56 6.72
CA VAL A 155 -0.43 16.20 6.97
C VAL A 155 -1.39 15.50 7.90
N MET A 156 -1.80 14.29 7.53
CA MET A 156 -2.54 13.40 8.42
C MET A 156 -1.61 12.31 8.96
N LEU A 157 -1.62 12.15 10.27
CA LEU A 157 -0.75 11.25 11.01
C LEU A 157 -1.58 10.21 11.74
N GLY A 158 -1.43 8.93 11.41
CA GLY A 158 -2.00 7.82 12.17
C GLY A 158 -1.01 7.34 13.23
N ILE A 159 -1.30 7.57 14.52
CA ILE A 159 -0.38 7.30 15.61
C ILE A 159 -1.00 6.36 16.62
N LYS A 160 -0.35 5.22 16.89
CA LYS A 160 -0.75 4.33 17.98
C LYS A 160 -0.29 4.91 19.32
N LEU A 161 -1.22 5.19 20.22
CA LEU A 161 -0.94 5.71 21.54
C LEU A 161 -0.36 4.63 22.46
N ARG A 162 0.66 5.01 23.21
CA ARG A 162 1.35 4.20 24.22
C ARG A 162 1.24 4.88 25.58
N GLU A 163 1.65 4.21 26.63
CA GLU A 163 1.65 4.74 28.00
C GLU A 163 2.38 6.07 28.16
N THR A 164 3.35 6.34 27.26
CA THR A 164 4.13 7.59 27.24
C THR A 164 3.34 8.79 26.71
N ALA A 165 2.15 8.62 26.17
CA ALA A 165 1.37 9.73 25.61
C ALA A 165 0.72 10.57 26.73
N GLU A 166 0.98 11.88 26.71
CA GLU A 166 0.45 12.84 27.70
C GLU A 166 -1.06 13.11 27.54
N ILE A 167 -1.62 12.76 26.39
CA ILE A 167 -3.02 13.07 25.99
C ILE A 167 -4.03 11.97 26.35
N LEU A 168 -3.59 10.91 27.04
CA LEU A 168 -4.46 9.80 27.41
C LEU A 168 -5.53 10.22 28.43
N ASN A 169 -6.76 9.71 28.24
CA ASN A 169 -7.91 9.90 29.13
C ASN A 169 -8.35 11.36 29.34
N ILE A 170 -7.91 12.28 28.49
CA ILE A 170 -8.32 13.68 28.52
C ILE A 170 -9.39 13.90 27.44
N PRO A 171 -10.56 14.51 27.78
CA PRO A 171 -11.58 14.82 26.77
C PRO A 171 -11.07 15.73 25.65
N LEU A 172 -11.44 15.44 24.41
CA LEU A 172 -10.95 16.19 23.25
C LEU A 172 -11.32 17.68 23.29
N LYS A 173 -12.42 18.06 23.91
CA LYS A 173 -12.79 19.48 24.14
C LYS A 173 -11.74 20.25 24.95
N ILE A 174 -10.96 19.56 25.78
CA ILE A 174 -9.84 20.14 26.54
C ILE A 174 -8.57 20.18 25.72
N LEU A 175 -8.32 19.10 24.93
CA LEU A 175 -7.15 18.97 24.09
C LEU A 175 -7.22 19.81 22.80
N CYS A 176 -8.40 19.96 22.23
CA CYS A 176 -8.64 20.59 20.93
C CYS A 176 -9.52 21.84 21.08
N GLY A 177 -8.92 22.98 21.44
CA GLY A 177 -9.58 24.29 21.47
C GLY A 177 -9.45 25.03 20.12
N PRO A 178 -10.05 26.24 20.00
CA PRO A 178 -10.02 27.04 18.77
C PRO A 178 -8.61 27.36 18.25
N ASP A 179 -7.65 27.49 19.17
CA ASP A 179 -6.24 27.85 18.86
C ASP A 179 -5.32 26.61 18.76
N THR A 180 -5.89 25.41 18.73
CA THR A 180 -5.11 24.18 18.67
C THR A 180 -4.53 23.99 17.28
N CYS A 181 -3.25 23.63 17.22
CA CYS A 181 -2.50 23.45 15.96
C CYS A 181 -2.73 22.09 15.27
N TYR A 182 -3.63 21.28 15.76
CA TYR A 182 -4.01 19.98 15.19
C TYR A 182 -5.51 19.71 15.42
N HIS A 183 -6.04 18.79 14.63
CA HIS A 183 -7.38 18.25 14.80
C HIS A 183 -7.36 16.73 14.85
N VAL A 184 -8.15 16.13 15.76
CA VAL A 184 -8.33 14.66 15.78
C VAL A 184 -9.48 14.31 14.86
N VAL A 185 -9.16 13.69 13.71
CA VAL A 185 -10.14 13.39 12.65
C VAL A 185 -10.88 12.08 12.94
N ALA A 186 -10.15 11.07 13.40
CA ALA A 186 -10.71 9.75 13.69
C ALA A 186 -9.89 9.03 14.76
N ILE A 187 -10.51 8.04 15.39
CA ILE A 187 -9.89 7.12 16.34
C ILE A 187 -10.22 5.71 15.89
N LYS A 188 -9.21 4.87 15.66
CA LYS A 188 -9.39 3.43 15.50
C LYS A 188 -9.13 2.77 16.85
N ARG A 189 -10.19 2.20 17.41
CA ARG A 189 -10.15 1.43 18.66
C ARG A 189 -10.61 0.02 18.36
N ASP A 190 -9.73 -0.95 18.56
CA ASP A 190 -9.92 -2.32 18.13
C ASP A 190 -10.24 -2.39 16.62
N ASP A 191 -11.39 -2.93 16.25
CA ASP A 191 -11.83 -3.08 14.84
C ASP A 191 -12.84 -1.97 14.44
N MET A 192 -13.05 -0.92 15.29
CA MET A 192 -14.01 0.15 15.02
C MET A 192 -13.33 1.48 14.77
N THR A 193 -13.83 2.20 13.76
CA THR A 193 -13.47 3.59 13.50
C THR A 193 -14.52 4.51 14.14
N ILE A 194 -14.06 5.42 14.98
CA ILE A 194 -14.86 6.37 15.71
C ILE A 194 -14.57 7.77 15.17
N ILE A 195 -15.59 8.49 14.74
CA ILE A 195 -15.50 9.93 14.50
C ILE A 195 -15.74 10.62 15.85
N PRO A 196 -14.71 11.19 16.46
CA PRO A 196 -14.82 11.65 17.83
C PRO A 196 -15.59 12.97 17.93
N ASN A 197 -16.27 13.16 19.07
CA ASN A 197 -16.82 14.44 19.51
C ASN A 197 -15.97 15.02 20.66
N GLY A 198 -16.31 16.21 21.13
CA GLY A 198 -15.55 16.88 22.18
C GLY A 198 -15.48 16.14 23.53
N ASP A 199 -16.42 15.24 23.82
CA ASP A 199 -16.45 14.46 25.07
C ASP A 199 -15.68 13.14 24.95
N ALA A 200 -15.29 12.77 23.74
CA ALA A 200 -14.49 11.56 23.50
C ALA A 200 -13.11 11.68 24.16
N THR A 201 -12.62 10.55 24.68
CA THR A 201 -11.29 10.44 25.28
C THR A 201 -10.42 9.48 24.49
N LEU A 202 -9.13 9.77 24.44
CA LEU A 202 -8.12 8.93 23.82
C LEU A 202 -7.65 7.87 24.82
N GLN A 203 -7.58 6.61 24.42
CA GLN A 203 -7.21 5.49 25.27
C GLN A 203 -5.88 4.85 24.83
N LEU A 204 -5.27 4.14 25.76
CA LEU A 204 -4.10 3.33 25.48
C LEU A 204 -4.42 2.30 24.37
N GLY A 205 -3.56 2.23 23.35
CA GLY A 205 -3.73 1.32 22.23
C GLY A 205 -4.50 1.88 21.04
N ASP A 206 -5.24 2.98 21.22
CA ASP A 206 -5.91 3.67 20.10
C ASP A 206 -4.92 4.06 19.00
N ILE A 207 -5.34 3.94 17.74
CA ILE A 207 -4.68 4.62 16.64
C ILE A 207 -5.45 5.90 16.37
N VAL A 208 -4.81 7.03 16.64
CA VAL A 208 -5.42 8.36 16.51
C VAL A 208 -4.93 9.04 15.25
N TYR A 209 -5.85 9.58 14.48
CA TYR A 209 -5.58 10.29 13.24
C TYR A 209 -5.60 11.79 13.49
N PHE A 210 -4.42 12.40 13.47
CA PHE A 210 -4.22 13.84 13.63
C PHE A 210 -4.09 14.51 12.28
N MET A 211 -4.84 15.57 12.05
CA MET A 211 -4.65 16.48 10.92
C MET A 211 -3.91 17.72 11.40
N THR A 212 -2.81 18.08 10.75
CA THR A 212 -1.99 19.23 11.11
C THR A 212 -1.18 19.77 9.92
N THR A 213 -0.36 20.78 10.15
CA THR A 213 0.65 21.25 9.17
C THR A 213 2.04 20.73 9.57
N LYS A 214 2.97 20.68 8.60
CA LYS A 214 4.37 20.22 8.85
C LYS A 214 5.04 20.95 10.01
N LYS A 215 4.72 22.21 10.23
CA LYS A 215 5.27 23.05 11.31
C LYS A 215 4.98 22.49 12.72
N TYR A 216 3.84 21.84 12.91
CA TYR A 216 3.41 21.39 14.24
C TYR A 216 3.63 19.90 14.52
N ILE A 217 4.24 19.19 13.58
CA ILE A 217 4.61 17.77 13.75
C ILE A 217 5.47 17.53 15.01
N PRO A 218 6.51 18.36 15.32
CA PRO A 218 7.29 18.17 16.53
C PRO A 218 6.47 18.27 17.81
N TYR A 219 5.45 19.15 17.84
CA TYR A 219 4.54 19.25 18.97
C TYR A 219 3.69 17.99 19.15
N ILE A 220 3.11 17.46 18.05
CA ILE A 220 2.36 16.20 18.12
C ILE A 220 3.27 15.07 18.58
N ARG A 221 4.48 14.96 18.02
CA ARG A 221 5.47 13.95 18.41
C ARG A 221 5.75 13.96 19.91
N LYS A 222 5.79 15.15 20.51
CA LYS A 222 5.96 15.33 21.97
C LYS A 222 4.75 14.85 22.75
N ILE A 223 3.55 15.36 22.47
CA ILE A 223 2.35 15.04 23.26
C ILE A 223 1.92 13.57 23.17
N VAL A 224 2.32 12.86 22.11
CA VAL A 224 2.11 11.42 21.98
C VAL A 224 3.27 10.60 22.57
N GLY A 225 4.22 11.24 23.27
CA GLY A 225 5.33 10.59 23.97
C GLY A 225 6.37 9.95 23.06
N LYS A 226 6.58 10.51 21.85
CA LYS A 226 7.52 9.97 20.84
C LYS A 226 8.67 10.91 20.49
N GLU A 227 8.93 11.91 21.33
CA GLU A 227 9.97 12.92 21.12
C GLU A 227 11.37 12.29 20.95
N HIS A 228 11.66 11.23 21.70
CA HIS A 228 12.95 10.53 21.70
C HIS A 228 13.02 9.32 20.76
N TYR A 229 12.10 9.20 19.80
CA TYR A 229 12.22 8.17 18.77
C TYR A 229 13.32 8.58 17.80
N GLU A 230 14.34 7.73 17.65
CA GLU A 230 15.42 7.94 16.69
C GLU A 230 14.92 7.78 15.26
N ASP A 231 15.47 8.57 14.35
CA ASP A 231 15.24 8.40 12.92
C ASP A 231 15.93 7.11 12.45
N VAL A 232 15.34 6.46 11.46
CA VAL A 232 15.89 5.21 10.92
C VAL A 232 17.14 5.50 10.10
N LYS A 233 18.23 4.83 10.45
CA LYS A 233 19.50 4.84 9.72
C LYS A 233 19.88 3.47 9.22
N ASN A 234 19.57 2.42 9.98
CA ASN A 234 19.88 1.04 9.63
C ASN A 234 18.59 0.27 9.35
N VAL A 235 18.47 -0.27 8.16
CA VAL A 235 17.32 -1.03 7.67
C VAL A 235 17.75 -2.46 7.35
N MET A 236 17.03 -3.44 7.86
CA MET A 236 17.23 -4.84 7.51
C MET A 236 16.00 -5.35 6.78
N ILE A 237 16.17 -5.87 5.57
CA ILE A 237 15.11 -6.38 4.72
C ILE A 237 15.22 -7.91 4.65
N MET A 238 14.14 -8.62 4.96
CA MET A 238 14.00 -10.05 4.77
C MET A 238 13.33 -10.35 3.44
N GLY A 239 14.04 -11.08 2.57
CA GLY A 239 13.61 -11.46 1.23
C GLY A 239 14.10 -10.50 0.15
N GLY A 240 14.59 -11.06 -0.96
CA GLY A 240 15.20 -10.37 -2.10
C GLY A 240 14.27 -10.20 -3.31
N GLY A 241 12.96 -10.16 -3.11
CA GLY A 241 12.00 -9.97 -4.19
C GLY A 241 12.04 -8.58 -4.84
N ARG A 242 11.23 -8.37 -5.89
CA ARG A 242 11.17 -7.08 -6.60
C ARG A 242 10.86 -5.90 -5.68
N THR A 243 9.92 -6.05 -4.76
CA THR A 243 9.59 -4.99 -3.79
C THR A 243 10.80 -4.63 -2.91
N ALA A 244 11.57 -5.63 -2.47
CA ALA A 244 12.78 -5.41 -1.68
C ALA A 244 13.85 -4.65 -2.47
N MET A 245 14.08 -5.05 -3.72
CA MET A 245 15.02 -4.38 -4.62
C MET A 245 14.62 -2.91 -4.84
N HIS A 246 13.37 -2.64 -5.20
CA HIS A 246 12.90 -1.27 -5.38
C HIS A 246 12.92 -0.45 -4.09
N THR A 247 12.66 -1.09 -2.94
CA THR A 247 12.80 -0.41 -1.63
C THR A 247 14.26 -0.02 -1.39
N ALA A 248 15.19 -0.96 -1.54
CA ALA A 248 16.61 -0.75 -1.29
C ALA A 248 17.23 0.33 -2.19
N LEU A 249 16.87 0.34 -3.48
CA LEU A 249 17.35 1.34 -4.45
C LEU A 249 16.85 2.76 -4.22
N ASN A 250 15.71 2.92 -3.52
CA ASN A 250 15.04 4.21 -3.39
C ASN A 250 15.00 4.74 -1.95
N VAL A 251 15.62 4.07 -0.98
CA VAL A 251 15.79 4.65 0.35
C VAL A 251 16.70 5.88 0.29
N PRO A 252 16.51 6.85 1.20
CA PRO A 252 17.43 7.98 1.31
C PRO A 252 18.88 7.53 1.54
N GLY A 253 19.85 8.18 0.89
CA GLY A 253 21.27 7.82 0.97
C GLY A 253 21.92 7.88 2.35
N TYR A 254 21.21 8.36 3.38
CA TYR A 254 21.67 8.30 4.77
C TYR A 254 21.27 7.00 5.48
N MET A 255 20.49 6.13 4.82
CA MET A 255 20.06 4.85 5.36
C MET A 255 20.95 3.73 4.82
N GLU A 256 21.52 2.94 5.70
CA GLU A 256 22.23 1.71 5.39
C GLU A 256 21.25 0.56 5.29
N VAL A 257 21.32 -0.21 4.21
CA VAL A 257 20.38 -1.30 3.93
C VAL A 257 21.10 -2.63 3.84
N LYS A 258 20.59 -3.61 4.58
CA LYS A 258 20.97 -5.03 4.45
C LYS A 258 19.77 -5.84 3.95
N ILE A 259 19.96 -6.62 2.89
CA ILE A 259 18.98 -7.59 2.40
C ILE A 259 19.44 -8.99 2.78
N ILE A 260 18.59 -9.77 3.45
CA ILE A 260 18.85 -11.18 3.76
C ILE A 260 17.96 -12.02 2.84
N GLU A 261 18.59 -12.79 1.96
CA GLU A 261 17.92 -13.66 0.99
C GLU A 261 18.45 -15.09 1.09
N SER A 262 17.55 -16.04 1.11
CA SER A 262 17.87 -17.45 1.31
C SER A 262 18.36 -18.17 0.03
N ASP A 263 17.95 -17.68 -1.14
CA ASP A 263 18.36 -18.25 -2.42
C ASP A 263 19.70 -17.63 -2.89
N PRO A 264 20.79 -18.43 -3.01
CA PRO A 264 22.07 -17.93 -3.47
C PRO A 264 22.03 -17.38 -4.90
N ALA A 265 21.21 -17.96 -5.78
CA ALA A 265 21.07 -17.48 -7.16
C ALA A 265 20.45 -16.07 -7.16
N ARG A 266 19.42 -15.88 -6.34
CA ARG A 266 18.78 -14.58 -6.19
C ARG A 266 19.69 -13.54 -5.55
N CYS A 267 20.57 -13.93 -4.62
CA CYS A 267 21.58 -13.03 -4.06
C CYS A 267 22.52 -12.49 -5.16
N ASN A 268 22.95 -13.35 -6.10
CA ASN A 268 23.80 -12.93 -7.22
C ASN A 268 23.07 -11.95 -8.14
N GLU A 269 21.83 -12.24 -8.52
CA GLU A 269 20.99 -11.33 -9.31
C GLU A 269 20.79 -9.97 -8.62
N LEU A 270 20.59 -9.97 -7.30
CA LEU A 270 20.46 -8.73 -6.52
C LEU A 270 21.76 -7.92 -6.53
N ASN A 271 22.92 -8.57 -6.34
CA ASN A 271 24.21 -7.90 -6.39
C ASN A 271 24.48 -7.28 -7.76
N GLU A 272 24.10 -7.96 -8.84
CA GLU A 272 24.22 -7.42 -10.20
C GLU A 272 23.27 -6.22 -10.40
N ALA A 273 22.00 -6.33 -9.96
CA ALA A 273 21.01 -5.29 -10.14
C ALA A 273 21.23 -4.05 -9.23
N LEU A 274 21.79 -4.25 -8.03
CA LEU A 274 22.12 -3.20 -7.10
C LEU A 274 23.43 -2.47 -7.44
N GLY A 275 24.32 -3.12 -8.20
CA GLY A 275 25.55 -2.53 -8.73
C GLY A 275 26.40 -1.85 -7.66
N ASP A 276 26.77 -0.58 -7.88
CA ASP A 276 27.60 0.23 -6.98
C ASP A 276 26.80 0.86 -5.80
N SER A 277 25.59 0.40 -5.52
CA SER A 277 24.81 0.90 -4.37
C SER A 277 25.42 0.42 -3.04
N ASP A 278 25.20 1.21 -1.97
CA ASP A 278 25.66 0.87 -0.61
C ASP A 278 24.77 -0.21 0.07
N VAL A 279 24.06 -1.03 -0.72
CA VAL A 279 23.19 -2.09 -0.21
C VAL A 279 23.97 -3.38 -0.03
N MET A 280 23.95 -3.94 1.18
CA MET A 280 24.59 -5.22 1.48
C MET A 280 23.60 -6.37 1.27
N VAL A 281 23.96 -7.36 0.45
CA VAL A 281 23.19 -8.60 0.27
C VAL A 281 23.85 -9.75 1.02
N ILE A 282 23.07 -10.40 1.88
CA ILE A 282 23.51 -11.49 2.75
C ILE A 282 22.73 -12.75 2.37
N ASN A 283 23.46 -13.82 2.03
CA ASN A 283 22.82 -15.11 1.82
C ASN A 283 22.54 -15.81 3.15
N GLY A 284 21.27 -16.04 3.44
CA GLY A 284 20.86 -16.72 4.66
C GLY A 284 19.35 -16.69 4.89
N ASP A 285 18.91 -17.41 5.91
CA ASP A 285 17.51 -17.45 6.32
C ASP A 285 17.25 -16.43 7.43
N ALA A 286 16.53 -15.36 7.11
CA ALA A 286 16.17 -14.32 8.08
C ALA A 286 15.17 -14.77 9.17
N ARG A 287 14.73 -16.03 9.17
CA ARG A 287 13.99 -16.63 10.29
C ARG A 287 14.94 -17.15 11.37
N ASP A 288 16.22 -17.31 11.06
CA ASP A 288 17.24 -17.70 12.04
C ASP A 288 17.65 -16.48 12.88
N SER A 289 17.24 -16.51 14.15
CA SER A 289 17.58 -15.46 15.12
C SER A 289 19.09 -15.31 15.33
N SER A 290 19.87 -16.37 15.19
CA SER A 290 21.33 -16.35 15.34
C SER A 290 21.97 -15.54 14.21
N LEU A 291 21.50 -15.74 12.99
CA LEU A 291 21.92 -14.94 11.83
C LEU A 291 21.57 -13.45 12.04
N LEU A 292 20.32 -13.18 12.43
CA LEU A 292 19.89 -11.79 12.66
C LEU A 292 20.75 -11.08 13.71
N ILE A 293 21.10 -11.78 14.80
CA ILE A 293 21.96 -11.24 15.86
C ILE A 293 23.37 -10.98 15.31
N THR A 294 23.94 -11.92 14.56
CA THR A 294 25.26 -11.79 13.95
C THR A 294 25.31 -10.60 12.99
N GLU A 295 24.25 -10.40 12.24
CA GLU A 295 24.13 -9.27 11.28
C GLU A 295 23.74 -7.93 11.94
N GLY A 296 23.60 -7.91 13.25
CA GLY A 296 23.45 -6.67 14.01
C GLY A 296 22.03 -6.15 14.11
N ILE A 297 21.01 -7.03 14.16
CA ILE A 297 19.60 -6.62 14.31
C ILE A 297 19.37 -5.73 15.53
N GLN A 298 20.18 -5.87 16.59
CA GLN A 298 20.11 -5.05 17.80
C GLN A 298 20.43 -3.57 17.57
N HIS A 299 21.14 -3.25 16.48
CA HIS A 299 21.48 -1.89 16.05
C HIS A 299 20.60 -1.42 14.88
N THR A 300 19.64 -2.23 14.47
CA THR A 300 18.73 -1.96 13.36
C THR A 300 17.48 -1.23 13.88
N GLN A 301 17.13 -0.09 13.31
CA GLN A 301 15.94 0.66 13.70
C GLN A 301 14.71 0.21 12.96
N ALA A 302 14.84 -0.30 11.72
CA ALA A 302 13.72 -0.81 10.92
C ALA A 302 14.00 -2.22 10.36
N PHE A 303 13.03 -3.12 10.55
CA PHE A 303 13.02 -4.46 9.96
C PHE A 303 11.83 -4.60 9.01
N VAL A 304 12.09 -4.98 7.77
CA VAL A 304 11.10 -5.03 6.68
C VAL A 304 11.03 -6.45 6.12
N ALA A 305 9.94 -7.17 6.35
CA ALA A 305 9.75 -8.53 5.89
C ALA A 305 8.94 -8.56 4.58
N LEU A 306 9.58 -8.93 3.47
CA LEU A 306 9.07 -8.84 2.10
C LEU A 306 9.11 -10.17 1.34
N THR A 307 9.04 -11.30 2.03
CA THR A 307 8.94 -12.60 1.35
C THR A 307 7.55 -12.83 0.78
N GLY A 308 7.39 -13.82 -0.09
CA GLY A 308 6.08 -14.24 -0.61
C GLY A 308 5.17 -14.95 0.40
N GLN A 309 5.61 -15.15 1.65
CA GLN A 309 4.89 -15.89 2.68
C GLN A 309 4.46 -14.97 3.81
N SER A 310 3.16 -14.61 3.85
CA SER A 310 2.60 -13.68 4.84
C SER A 310 2.87 -14.12 6.27
N GLU A 311 2.74 -15.41 6.59
CA GLU A 311 2.96 -16.00 7.91
C GLU A 311 4.42 -15.82 8.35
N SER A 312 5.36 -16.10 7.44
CA SER A 312 6.80 -15.92 7.71
C SER A 312 7.12 -14.46 7.98
N ASN A 313 6.52 -13.55 7.23
CA ASN A 313 6.71 -12.10 7.41
C ASN A 313 6.17 -11.62 8.77
N ILE A 314 5.00 -12.13 9.19
CA ILE A 314 4.40 -11.83 10.50
C ILE A 314 5.33 -12.30 11.63
N LEU A 315 5.75 -13.57 11.58
CA LEU A 315 6.61 -14.14 12.61
C LEU A 315 7.98 -13.48 12.68
N ALA A 316 8.57 -13.15 11.53
CA ALA A 316 9.84 -12.43 11.47
C ALA A 316 9.75 -11.02 12.09
N CYS A 317 8.66 -10.29 11.82
CA CYS A 317 8.42 -8.99 12.44
C CYS A 317 8.24 -9.09 13.96
N LEU A 318 7.55 -10.11 14.48
CA LEU A 318 7.43 -10.37 15.92
C LEU A 318 8.80 -10.67 16.54
N THR A 319 9.61 -11.49 15.88
CA THR A 319 10.97 -11.82 16.30
C THR A 319 11.85 -10.58 16.32
N ALA A 320 11.83 -9.77 15.27
CA ALA A 320 12.60 -8.52 15.21
C ALA A 320 12.21 -7.55 16.34
N LYS A 321 10.93 -7.40 16.63
CA LYS A 321 10.46 -6.60 17.78
C LYS A 321 10.97 -7.13 19.11
N ARG A 322 10.95 -8.46 19.30
CA ARG A 322 11.47 -9.11 20.49
C ARG A 322 12.97 -8.90 20.66
N LEU A 323 13.71 -8.76 19.54
CA LEU A 323 15.13 -8.45 19.52
C LEU A 323 15.43 -6.93 19.62
N GLY A 324 14.41 -6.09 19.82
CA GLY A 324 14.54 -4.67 20.11
C GLY A 324 14.29 -3.72 18.95
N VAL A 325 13.96 -4.22 17.75
CA VAL A 325 13.64 -3.38 16.60
C VAL A 325 12.32 -2.61 16.85
N ARG A 326 12.36 -1.30 16.71
CA ARG A 326 11.19 -0.44 17.01
C ARG A 326 10.22 -0.33 15.85
N LYS A 327 10.72 -0.20 14.61
CA LYS A 327 9.89 -0.13 13.40
C LYS A 327 9.94 -1.44 12.66
N THR A 328 8.79 -2.06 12.48
CA THR A 328 8.65 -3.28 11.67
C THR A 328 7.61 -3.07 10.59
N VAL A 329 7.86 -3.63 9.42
CA VAL A 329 6.98 -3.57 8.25
C VAL A 329 6.86 -4.98 7.68
N ALA A 330 5.65 -5.47 7.48
CA ALA A 330 5.38 -6.79 6.92
C ALA A 330 4.56 -6.71 5.64
N LEU A 331 5.01 -7.37 4.58
CA LEU A 331 4.21 -7.63 3.39
C LEU A 331 3.24 -8.78 3.69
N ILE A 332 1.95 -8.51 3.59
CA ILE A 332 0.88 -9.48 3.82
C ILE A 332 -0.03 -9.51 2.60
N ASP A 333 0.21 -10.47 1.71
CA ASP A 333 -0.58 -10.61 0.48
C ASP A 333 -1.94 -11.31 0.72
N ASN A 334 -2.09 -12.06 1.82
CA ASN A 334 -3.35 -12.66 2.22
C ASN A 334 -4.15 -11.69 3.10
N LEU A 335 -5.29 -11.22 2.58
CA LEU A 335 -6.17 -10.26 3.25
C LEU A 335 -6.74 -10.80 4.57
N ASP A 336 -6.95 -12.10 4.70
CA ASP A 336 -7.51 -12.73 5.90
C ASP A 336 -6.58 -12.62 7.11
N TYR A 337 -5.27 -12.40 6.86
CA TYR A 337 -4.28 -12.28 7.93
C TYR A 337 -4.11 -10.83 8.43
N ILE A 338 -4.70 -9.83 7.77
CA ILE A 338 -4.49 -8.43 8.11
C ILE A 338 -5.00 -8.13 9.53
N SER A 339 -6.24 -8.50 9.85
CA SER A 339 -6.81 -8.22 11.17
C SER A 339 -6.07 -8.96 12.30
N MET A 340 -5.63 -10.20 12.04
CA MET A 340 -4.79 -10.94 12.98
C MET A 340 -3.44 -10.25 13.20
N ALA A 341 -2.80 -9.82 12.13
CA ALA A 341 -1.51 -9.15 12.18
C ALA A 341 -1.57 -7.80 12.92
N GLU A 342 -2.67 -7.05 12.74
CA GLU A 342 -2.95 -5.82 13.49
C GLU A 342 -3.07 -6.08 14.99
N ARG A 343 -3.82 -7.12 15.39
CA ARG A 343 -3.98 -7.52 16.81
C ARG A 343 -2.65 -7.96 17.43
N LEU A 344 -1.80 -8.62 16.68
CA LEU A 344 -0.45 -8.99 17.13
C LEU A 344 0.52 -7.80 17.20
N ASP A 345 0.07 -6.62 16.79
CA ASP A 345 0.87 -5.39 16.80
C ASP A 345 2.23 -5.53 16.09
N ILE A 346 2.24 -6.25 14.94
CA ILE A 346 3.47 -6.54 14.20
C ILE A 346 4.16 -5.31 13.60
N GLY A 347 3.52 -4.17 13.60
CA GLY A 347 4.04 -2.94 12.99
C GLY A 347 3.16 -2.44 11.84
N THR A 348 3.78 -1.92 10.80
CA THR A 348 3.09 -1.49 9.57
C THR A 348 2.83 -2.69 8.67
N ILE A 349 1.62 -2.76 8.12
CA ILE A 349 1.23 -3.79 7.17
C ILE A 349 1.22 -3.19 5.77
N ILE A 350 1.85 -3.87 4.84
CA ILE A 350 1.86 -3.54 3.40
C ILE A 350 1.12 -4.65 2.67
N ASN A 351 0.12 -4.29 1.88
CA ASN A 351 -0.57 -5.21 0.99
C ASN A 351 -0.62 -4.63 -0.42
N LYS A 352 0.06 -5.27 -1.36
CA LYS A 352 0.18 -4.79 -2.75
C LYS A 352 -1.16 -4.65 -3.47
N LYS A 353 -2.12 -5.55 -3.17
CA LYS A 353 -3.45 -5.53 -3.79
C LYS A 353 -4.23 -4.29 -3.38
N THR A 354 -4.19 -3.98 -2.09
CA THR A 354 -4.88 -2.83 -1.53
C THR A 354 -4.27 -1.52 -1.99
N ILE A 355 -2.93 -1.44 -1.99
CA ILE A 355 -2.19 -0.25 -2.48
C ILE A 355 -2.52 0.00 -3.96
N ALA A 356 -2.45 -1.04 -4.81
CA ALA A 356 -2.80 -0.91 -6.22
C ALA A 356 -4.28 -0.50 -6.40
N ALA A 357 -5.19 -1.09 -5.62
CA ALA A 357 -6.62 -0.75 -5.68
C ALA A 357 -6.87 0.70 -5.26
N SER A 358 -6.27 1.16 -4.16
CA SER A 358 -6.39 2.55 -3.70
C SER A 358 -5.83 3.54 -4.71
N HIS A 359 -4.70 3.21 -5.34
CA HIS A 359 -4.11 4.05 -6.38
C HIS A 359 -5.00 4.15 -7.63
N ILE A 360 -5.59 3.03 -8.07
CA ILE A 360 -6.56 3.02 -9.17
C ILE A 360 -7.80 3.85 -8.80
N TYR A 361 -8.29 3.70 -7.58
CA TYR A 361 -9.45 4.44 -7.10
C TYR A 361 -9.19 5.96 -7.09
N GLN A 362 -8.00 6.39 -6.67
CA GLN A 362 -7.57 7.80 -6.76
C GLN A 362 -7.60 8.34 -8.20
N MET A 363 -7.19 7.52 -9.17
CA MET A 363 -7.23 7.91 -10.60
C MET A 363 -8.66 8.05 -11.15
N MET A 364 -9.64 7.44 -10.51
CA MET A 364 -11.05 7.51 -10.91
C MET A 364 -11.72 8.79 -10.44
N LEU A 365 -11.32 9.29 -9.29
CA LEU A 365 -11.86 10.54 -8.77
C LEU A 365 -11.35 11.68 -9.64
N ASP A 366 -12.24 12.55 -10.06
CA ASP A 366 -11.90 13.67 -10.94
C ASP A 366 -10.79 14.53 -10.34
N SER A 367 -10.09 15.23 -11.21
CA SER A 367 -8.83 15.96 -11.03
C SER A 367 -8.76 16.97 -9.87
N ASP A 368 -9.87 17.27 -9.20
CA ASP A 368 -9.92 18.21 -8.07
C ASP A 368 -9.69 17.54 -6.71
N VAL A 369 -9.64 16.21 -6.64
CA VAL A 369 -9.35 15.46 -5.40
C VAL A 369 -7.91 14.95 -5.45
N THR A 370 -6.99 15.75 -4.95
CA THR A 370 -5.55 15.44 -4.98
C THR A 370 -5.14 14.28 -4.08
N ASN A 371 -5.97 13.90 -3.10
CA ASN A 371 -5.72 12.76 -2.23
C ASN A 371 -7.04 12.16 -1.74
N VAL A 372 -7.35 10.95 -2.16
CA VAL A 372 -8.37 10.13 -1.52
C VAL A 372 -7.70 9.35 -0.41
N LEU A 373 -7.97 9.78 0.80
CA LEU A 373 -7.70 8.98 1.97
C LEU A 373 -8.71 7.84 1.96
N SER A 374 -8.28 6.68 1.48
CA SER A 374 -9.07 5.48 1.64
C SER A 374 -9.13 5.14 3.12
N LEU A 375 -10.19 5.60 3.78
CA LEU A 375 -10.55 5.20 5.14
C LEU A 375 -10.87 3.70 5.25
N ILE A 376 -10.76 2.95 4.16
CA ILE A 376 -10.95 1.50 4.08
C ILE A 376 -9.88 0.76 4.90
N HIS A 377 -8.79 1.44 5.24
CA HIS A 377 -7.75 0.95 6.15
C HIS A 377 -7.81 1.56 7.55
N ILE A 378 -8.82 2.38 7.81
CA ILE A 378 -9.05 2.91 9.15
C ILE A 378 -10.03 2.02 9.90
#